data_71fd804e1f40aef9515079a3c75f5139
#
_entry.id   71fd804e1f40aef9515079a3c75f5139
#
_cell.length_a   1.000
_cell.length_b   1.000
_cell.length_c   1.000
_cell.angle_alpha   90.00
_cell.angle_beta   90.00
_cell.angle_gamma   90.00
#
_symmetry.space_group_name_H-M   'P 1'
#
loop_
_entity.id
_entity.type
_entity.pdbx_description
1 polymer ?
#
loop_
_entity_poly.entity_id
_entity_poly.type
_entity_poly.pdbx_seq_one_letter_code
_entity_poly.pdbx_strand_id
1 'polypeptide(L)'
;NELLRCGTTTAQVFGTVHPESVDAFFSVAEQRDLRMICGKVLMDRNAPQGLLDTPETSYSDSKRLIERWHGRRRLRYAVSPRFAPTSTQEQLNAASQLLREYPSIHLHTHLSENKEEINWVNSLFPSCKSYLNVYEHAGLLRRRSTLAHCLHLTGADWKILRDKECSVTFCPSSNLFLGSGLFDLPRAQSADVNVGIGTDV
;
A
#
# COMPACT_ATOMS: atom_id res chain seq x y z
N ASN A 1 11.66 17.46 8.53
CA ASN A 1 12.92 17.58 9.27
C ASN A 1 13.21 16.33 10.11
N GLU A 2 12.22 15.75 10.81
CA GLU A 2 12.43 14.64 11.73
C GLU A 2 12.98 13.39 11.03
N LEU A 3 12.44 13.02 9.88
CA LEU A 3 12.97 11.91 9.07
C LEU A 3 14.47 12.06 8.81
N LEU A 4 14.92 13.25 8.41
CA LEU A 4 16.33 13.50 8.15
C LEU A 4 17.18 13.45 9.44
N ARG A 5 16.65 13.96 10.56
CA ARG A 5 17.34 13.86 11.88
C ARG A 5 17.54 12.41 12.30
N CYS A 6 16.60 11.54 11.95
CA CYS A 6 16.67 10.10 12.23
C CYS A 6 17.38 9.30 11.11
N GLY A 7 18.01 9.96 10.15
CA GLY A 7 18.76 9.32 9.06
C GLY A 7 17.88 8.75 7.94
N THR A 8 16.57 9.01 7.93
CA THR A 8 15.66 8.52 6.88
C THR A 8 15.68 9.48 5.69
N THR A 9 16.25 9.05 4.58
CA THR A 9 16.34 9.82 3.32
C THR A 9 15.36 9.39 2.25
N THR A 10 14.74 8.23 2.42
CA THR A 10 13.73 7.67 1.52
C THR A 10 12.61 7.07 2.35
N ALA A 11 11.37 7.44 2.06
CA ALA A 11 10.20 6.83 2.69
C ALA A 11 9.07 6.63 1.68
N GLN A 12 8.28 5.58 1.91
CA GLN A 12 6.99 5.37 1.29
C GLN A 12 5.92 5.64 2.33
N VAL A 13 5.02 6.59 2.04
CA VAL A 13 4.12 7.19 3.02
C VAL A 13 2.68 7.10 2.51
N PHE A 14 1.76 6.70 3.38
CA PHE A 14 0.34 6.88 3.13
C PHE A 14 -0.01 8.37 3.26
N GLY A 15 -0.68 8.92 2.25
CA GLY A 15 -1.32 10.22 2.35
C GLY A 15 -2.64 10.12 3.11
N THR A 16 -3.55 11.02 2.80
CA THR A 16 -4.96 10.90 3.20
C THR A 16 -5.83 10.65 1.95
N VAL A 17 -7.13 10.53 2.13
CA VAL A 17 -8.09 10.42 1.01
C VAL A 17 -8.19 11.72 0.20
N HIS A 18 -7.73 12.84 0.75
CA HIS A 18 -7.80 14.16 0.12
C HIS A 18 -6.60 14.41 -0.78
N PRO A 19 -6.79 14.72 -2.07
CA PRO A 19 -5.71 15.00 -3.02
C PRO A 19 -4.75 16.10 -2.56
N GLU A 20 -5.27 17.10 -1.86
CA GLU A 20 -4.52 18.25 -1.36
C GLU A 20 -3.43 17.85 -0.36
N SER A 21 -3.64 16.77 0.40
CA SER A 21 -2.63 16.26 1.33
C SER A 21 -1.39 15.74 0.60
N VAL A 22 -1.59 15.11 -0.54
CA VAL A 22 -0.50 14.62 -1.39
C VAL A 22 0.23 15.78 -2.06
N ASP A 23 -0.52 16.78 -2.53
CA ASP A 23 0.06 18.01 -3.10
C ASP A 23 0.93 18.74 -2.08
N ALA A 24 0.44 18.90 -0.84
CA ALA A 24 1.19 19.53 0.25
C ALA A 24 2.45 18.73 0.61
N PHE A 25 2.32 17.40 0.75
CA PHE A 25 3.43 16.50 1.07
C PHE A 25 4.54 16.58 0.02
N PHE A 26 4.18 16.43 -1.26
CA PHE A 26 5.16 16.46 -2.35
C PHE A 26 5.78 17.83 -2.56
N SER A 27 5.04 18.92 -2.35
CA SER A 27 5.59 20.27 -2.41
C SER A 27 6.72 20.47 -1.40
N VAL A 28 6.52 20.02 -0.15
CA VAL A 28 7.57 20.10 0.89
C VAL A 28 8.73 19.14 0.61
N ALA A 29 8.42 17.93 0.14
CA ALA A 29 9.44 16.94 -0.20
C ALA A 29 10.33 17.41 -1.36
N GLU A 30 9.76 18.06 -2.37
CA GLU A 30 10.49 18.65 -3.50
C GLU A 30 11.42 19.77 -3.08
N GLN A 31 10.93 20.71 -2.26
CA GLN A 31 11.74 21.83 -1.74
C GLN A 31 12.98 21.36 -0.97
N ARG A 32 12.91 20.16 -0.37
CA ARG A 32 13.98 19.54 0.42
C ARG A 32 14.80 18.50 -0.33
N ASP A 33 14.50 18.31 -1.61
CA ASP A 33 15.09 17.27 -2.48
C ASP A 33 15.04 15.86 -1.87
N LEU A 34 13.95 15.52 -1.17
CA LEU A 34 13.76 14.23 -0.54
C LEU A 34 13.30 13.18 -1.56
N ARG A 35 13.76 11.93 -1.41
CA ARG A 35 13.22 10.79 -2.15
C ARG A 35 11.99 10.26 -1.43
N MET A 36 10.82 10.70 -1.87
CA MET A 36 9.55 10.30 -1.26
C MET A 36 8.64 9.61 -2.26
N ILE A 37 7.94 8.59 -1.76
CA ILE A 37 6.91 7.85 -2.47
C ILE A 37 5.63 8.06 -1.68
N CYS A 38 4.58 8.59 -2.30
CA CYS A 38 3.31 8.87 -1.65
C CYS A 38 2.17 8.75 -2.65
N GLY A 39 0.97 8.61 -2.16
CA GLY A 39 -0.24 8.64 -2.97
C GLY A 39 -1.46 8.91 -2.12
N LYS A 40 -2.54 9.30 -2.78
CA LYS A 40 -3.86 9.43 -2.18
C LYS A 40 -4.34 8.06 -1.73
N VAL A 41 -4.84 7.97 -0.50
CA VAL A 41 -5.50 6.76 0.02
C VAL A 41 -6.85 6.58 -0.65
N LEU A 42 -7.15 5.35 -1.05
CA LEU A 42 -8.42 4.99 -1.70
C LEU A 42 -9.26 4.17 -0.72
N MET A 43 -10.49 4.63 -0.49
CA MET A 43 -11.52 3.94 0.29
C MET A 43 -12.88 4.28 -0.30
N ASP A 44 -13.70 3.29 -0.67
CA ASP A 44 -15.05 3.51 -1.19
C ASP A 44 -16.14 2.77 -0.41
N ARG A 45 -15.77 2.08 0.68
CA ARG A 45 -16.69 1.43 1.62
C ARG A 45 -16.09 1.32 3.01
N ASN A 46 -16.91 0.95 3.98
CA ASN A 46 -16.52 0.62 5.37
C ASN A 46 -15.63 1.70 6.04
N ALA A 47 -15.87 2.96 5.73
CA ALA A 47 -15.20 4.12 6.30
C ALA A 47 -16.21 5.23 6.58
N PRO A 48 -15.89 6.21 7.45
CA PRO A 48 -16.73 7.38 7.67
C PRO A 48 -17.00 8.13 6.36
N GLN A 49 -18.21 8.70 6.21
CA GLN A 49 -18.67 9.38 4.99
C GLN A 49 -17.65 10.39 4.41
N GLY A 50 -16.99 11.18 5.28
CA GLY A 50 -16.00 12.17 4.85
C GLY A 50 -14.66 11.60 4.38
N LEU A 51 -14.48 10.27 4.45
CA LEU A 51 -13.28 9.56 4.02
C LEU A 51 -13.55 8.62 2.83
N LEU A 52 -14.77 8.65 2.29
CA LEU A 52 -15.14 7.80 1.16
C LEU A 52 -14.90 8.51 -0.17
N ASP A 53 -14.35 7.74 -1.08
CA ASP A 53 -14.28 8.04 -2.51
C ASP A 53 -15.36 7.29 -3.29
N THR A 54 -15.34 7.47 -4.62
CA THR A 54 -15.89 6.51 -5.58
C THR A 54 -14.76 5.90 -6.42
N PRO A 55 -14.98 4.78 -7.11
CA PRO A 55 -13.98 4.25 -8.06
C PRO A 55 -13.54 5.28 -9.10
N GLU A 56 -14.47 6.13 -9.60
CA GLU A 56 -14.21 7.16 -10.58
C GLU A 56 -13.33 8.28 -10.02
N THR A 57 -13.62 8.79 -8.81
CA THR A 57 -12.82 9.83 -8.17
C THR A 57 -11.48 9.28 -7.69
N SER A 58 -11.43 8.03 -7.21
CA SER A 58 -10.20 7.32 -6.91
C SER A 58 -9.26 7.28 -8.11
N TYR A 59 -9.80 6.99 -9.30
CA TYR A 59 -9.03 6.97 -10.55
C TYR A 59 -8.63 8.39 -11.00
N SER A 60 -9.59 9.30 -11.14
CA SER A 60 -9.35 10.62 -11.74
C SER A 60 -8.42 11.48 -10.90
N ASP A 61 -8.57 11.51 -9.58
CA ASP A 61 -7.69 12.24 -8.68
C ASP A 61 -6.28 11.64 -8.65
N SER A 62 -6.19 10.30 -8.58
CA SER A 62 -4.89 9.64 -8.62
C SER A 62 -4.16 9.90 -9.93
N LYS A 63 -4.86 9.83 -11.06
CA LYS A 63 -4.30 10.14 -12.38
C LYS A 63 -3.73 11.56 -12.43
N ARG A 64 -4.50 12.56 -11.99
CA ARG A 64 -4.06 13.96 -11.92
C ARG A 64 -2.81 14.13 -11.05
N LEU A 65 -2.75 13.44 -9.90
CA LEU A 65 -1.59 13.49 -9.00
C LEU A 65 -0.37 12.76 -9.58
N ILE A 66 -0.57 11.63 -10.28
CA ILE A 66 0.50 10.93 -11.01
C ILE A 66 1.11 11.86 -12.06
N GLU A 67 0.29 12.44 -12.93
CA GLU A 67 0.74 13.33 -13.99
C GLU A 67 1.46 14.58 -13.46
N ARG A 68 1.06 15.06 -12.28
CA ARG A 68 1.68 16.21 -11.62
C ARG A 68 3.02 15.89 -10.95
N TRP A 69 3.14 14.74 -10.27
CA TRP A 69 4.22 14.49 -9.31
C TRP A 69 5.13 13.31 -9.64
N HIS A 70 4.61 12.27 -10.34
CA HIS A 70 5.40 11.08 -10.56
C HIS A 70 6.58 11.36 -11.51
N GLY A 71 7.79 10.99 -11.06
CA GLY A 71 9.01 11.24 -11.85
C GLY A 71 9.55 12.67 -11.75
N ARG A 72 8.86 13.57 -11.08
CA ARG A 72 9.36 14.92 -10.84
C ARG A 72 10.50 14.86 -9.81
N ARG A 73 11.73 15.19 -10.24
CA ARG A 73 12.94 15.01 -9.42
C ARG A 73 12.99 13.60 -8.81
N ARG A 74 13.02 13.53 -7.47
CA ARG A 74 13.14 12.27 -6.71
C ARG A 74 11.79 11.71 -6.24
N LEU A 75 10.68 12.38 -6.57
CA LEU A 75 9.33 12.01 -6.15
C LEU A 75 8.78 10.86 -6.98
N ARG A 76 8.03 9.97 -6.33
CA ARG A 76 7.33 8.85 -6.97
C ARG A 76 5.92 8.73 -6.41
N TYR A 77 4.97 8.39 -7.25
CA TYR A 77 3.60 8.15 -6.83
C TYR A 77 3.37 6.68 -6.50
N ALA A 78 2.54 6.40 -5.48
CA ALA A 78 2.01 5.09 -5.18
C ALA A 78 0.48 5.12 -5.22
N VAL A 79 -0.13 4.21 -5.98
CA VAL A 79 -1.56 3.93 -5.84
C VAL A 79 -1.76 3.23 -4.50
N SER A 80 -2.65 3.76 -3.67
CA SER A 80 -2.74 3.34 -2.26
C SER A 80 -4.17 2.95 -1.84
N PRO A 81 -4.75 1.83 -2.34
CA PRO A 81 -5.89 1.25 -1.65
C PRO A 81 -5.50 1.01 -0.20
N ARG A 82 -6.27 1.54 0.76
CA ARG A 82 -5.86 1.41 2.17
C ARG A 82 -5.67 -0.07 2.53
N PHE A 83 -6.72 -0.87 2.35
CA PHE A 83 -6.70 -2.32 2.49
C PHE A 83 -8.01 -2.91 1.91
N ALA A 84 -8.07 -4.21 1.68
CA ALA A 84 -9.22 -4.83 1.01
C ALA A 84 -10.58 -4.57 1.68
N PRO A 85 -10.73 -4.52 3.02
CA PRO A 85 -12.01 -4.21 3.65
C PRO A 85 -12.62 -2.86 3.26
N THR A 86 -11.81 -1.86 2.97
CA THR A 86 -12.29 -0.52 2.58
C THR A 86 -12.35 -0.27 1.08
N SER A 87 -12.11 -1.30 0.27
CA SER A 87 -12.16 -1.20 -1.19
C SER A 87 -13.16 -2.20 -1.77
N THR A 88 -14.04 -1.73 -2.66
CA THR A 88 -14.83 -2.63 -3.52
C THR A 88 -13.96 -3.22 -4.63
N GLN A 89 -14.49 -4.23 -5.33
CA GLN A 89 -13.80 -4.77 -6.51
C GLN A 89 -13.62 -3.70 -7.58
N GLU A 90 -14.59 -2.82 -7.74
CA GLU A 90 -14.57 -1.70 -8.69
C GLU A 90 -13.43 -0.73 -8.38
N GLN A 91 -13.23 -0.37 -7.11
CA GLN A 91 -12.10 0.48 -6.71
C GLN A 91 -10.74 -0.22 -6.91
N LEU A 92 -10.65 -1.51 -6.59
CA LEU A 92 -9.43 -2.29 -6.88
C LEU A 92 -9.15 -2.39 -8.38
N ASN A 93 -10.19 -2.48 -9.22
CA ASN A 93 -10.06 -2.45 -10.68
C ASN A 93 -9.56 -1.08 -11.18
N ALA A 94 -10.05 0.03 -10.61
CA ALA A 94 -9.58 1.38 -10.90
C ALA A 94 -8.09 1.55 -10.52
N ALA A 95 -7.69 1.04 -9.36
CA ALA A 95 -6.28 1.00 -8.94
C ALA A 95 -5.41 0.19 -9.92
N SER A 96 -5.90 -0.97 -10.35
CA SER A 96 -5.22 -1.83 -11.34
C SER A 96 -5.08 -1.14 -12.70
N GLN A 97 -6.10 -0.38 -13.12
CA GLN A 97 -6.06 0.40 -14.35
C GLN A 97 -4.92 1.42 -14.31
N LEU A 98 -4.80 2.19 -13.23
CA LEU A 98 -3.70 3.15 -13.04
C LEU A 98 -2.33 2.47 -13.11
N LEU A 99 -2.17 1.29 -12.49
CA LEU A 99 -0.92 0.54 -12.56
C LEU A 99 -0.58 0.06 -13.97
N ARG A 100 -1.58 -0.24 -14.82
CA ARG A 100 -1.35 -0.60 -16.24
C ARG A 100 -1.00 0.62 -17.08
N GLU A 101 -1.69 1.75 -16.88
CA GLU A 101 -1.45 2.99 -17.64
C GLU A 101 -0.11 3.63 -17.28
N TYR A 102 0.32 3.49 -16.02
CA TYR A 102 1.58 4.07 -15.51
C TYR A 102 2.51 2.99 -14.94
N PRO A 103 3.24 2.23 -15.78
CA PRO A 103 4.01 1.06 -15.32
C PRO A 103 5.11 1.35 -14.30
N SER A 104 5.55 2.59 -14.16
CA SER A 104 6.64 3.00 -13.26
C SER A 104 6.20 3.41 -11.86
N ILE A 105 4.88 3.56 -11.60
CA ILE A 105 4.38 3.90 -10.28
C ILE A 105 4.41 2.71 -9.33
N HIS A 106 4.27 2.99 -8.04
CA HIS A 106 4.24 2.00 -6.98
C HIS A 106 2.79 1.63 -6.60
N LEU A 107 2.64 0.50 -5.93
CA LEU A 107 1.48 0.16 -5.12
C LEU A 107 1.87 0.20 -3.65
N HIS A 108 0.97 0.65 -2.78
CA HIS A 108 1.12 0.63 -1.34
C HIS A 108 -0.20 0.24 -0.67
N THR A 109 -0.22 -0.81 0.13
CA THR A 109 -1.43 -1.30 0.81
C THR A 109 -1.08 -2.12 2.05
N HIS A 110 -2.09 -2.42 2.89
CA HIS A 110 -1.95 -3.31 4.05
C HIS A 110 -2.35 -4.73 3.68
N LEU A 111 -1.76 -5.72 4.36
CA LEU A 111 -2.04 -7.13 4.13
C LEU A 111 -1.86 -7.95 5.41
N SER A 112 -2.92 -8.68 5.78
CA SER A 112 -2.87 -9.74 6.81
C SER A 112 -2.21 -9.31 8.11
N GLU A 113 -2.64 -8.15 8.64
CA GLU A 113 -2.12 -7.62 9.90
C GLU A 113 -2.62 -8.42 11.09
N ASN A 114 -3.90 -8.78 11.13
CA ASN A 114 -4.46 -9.57 12.21
C ASN A 114 -5.51 -10.58 11.71
N LYS A 115 -5.86 -11.54 12.57
CA LYS A 115 -6.75 -12.64 12.19
C LYS A 115 -8.20 -12.21 11.98
N GLU A 116 -8.67 -11.22 12.71
CA GLU A 116 -10.04 -10.70 12.57
C GLU A 116 -10.20 -9.98 11.22
N GLU A 117 -9.20 -9.19 10.84
CA GLU A 117 -9.14 -8.57 9.52
C GLU A 117 -9.18 -9.62 8.39
N ILE A 118 -8.41 -10.70 8.51
CA ILE A 118 -8.41 -11.78 7.53
C ILE A 118 -9.80 -12.41 7.42
N ASN A 119 -10.46 -12.70 8.56
CA ASN A 119 -11.80 -13.25 8.57
C ASN A 119 -12.81 -12.30 7.90
N TRP A 120 -12.67 -10.99 8.16
CA TRP A 120 -13.50 -9.98 7.52
C TRP A 120 -13.28 -9.94 6.01
N VAL A 121 -12.04 -9.96 5.55
CA VAL A 121 -11.73 -10.02 4.10
C VAL A 121 -12.32 -11.28 3.47
N ASN A 122 -12.20 -12.43 4.12
CA ASN A 122 -12.78 -13.68 3.62
C ASN A 122 -14.31 -13.59 3.45
N SER A 123 -14.99 -12.87 4.34
CA SER A 123 -16.44 -12.63 4.23
C SER A 123 -16.82 -11.69 3.08
N LEU A 124 -15.95 -10.69 2.79
CA LEU A 124 -16.18 -9.70 1.75
C LEU A 124 -15.80 -10.21 0.34
N PHE A 125 -14.85 -11.15 0.26
CA PHE A 125 -14.34 -11.71 -0.99
C PHE A 125 -14.33 -13.25 -0.96
N PRO A 126 -15.53 -13.89 -0.88
CA PRO A 126 -15.62 -15.34 -0.65
C PRO A 126 -15.11 -16.19 -1.81
N SER A 127 -14.90 -15.61 -2.99
CA SER A 127 -14.31 -16.29 -4.15
C SER A 127 -12.78 -16.34 -4.11
N CYS A 128 -12.13 -15.60 -3.20
CA CYS A 128 -10.68 -15.56 -3.06
C CYS A 128 -10.20 -16.60 -2.05
N LYS A 129 -9.08 -17.27 -2.35
CA LYS A 129 -8.51 -18.33 -1.50
C LYS A 129 -7.76 -17.80 -0.27
N SER A 130 -7.27 -16.56 -0.33
CA SER A 130 -6.59 -15.87 0.75
C SER A 130 -6.77 -14.35 0.60
N TYR A 131 -6.38 -13.60 1.63
CA TYR A 131 -6.37 -12.14 1.57
C TYR A 131 -5.48 -11.64 0.42
N LEU A 132 -4.28 -12.17 0.27
CA LEU A 132 -3.38 -11.81 -0.82
C LEU A 132 -4.01 -12.07 -2.20
N ASN A 133 -4.81 -13.12 -2.32
CA ASN A 133 -5.49 -13.46 -3.56
C ASN A 133 -6.48 -12.38 -4.03
N VAL A 134 -7.03 -11.57 -3.13
CA VAL A 134 -7.86 -10.41 -3.50
C VAL A 134 -7.05 -9.44 -4.37
N TYR A 135 -5.84 -9.11 -3.93
CA TYR A 135 -4.94 -8.22 -4.68
C TYR A 135 -4.38 -8.86 -5.96
N GLU A 136 -4.14 -10.17 -5.91
CA GLU A 136 -3.69 -10.92 -7.10
C GLU A 136 -4.77 -10.93 -8.18
N HIS A 137 -6.02 -11.26 -7.85
CA HIS A 137 -7.15 -11.26 -8.79
C HIS A 137 -7.42 -9.86 -9.37
N ALA A 138 -7.24 -8.82 -8.57
CA ALA A 138 -7.35 -7.43 -9.04
C ALA A 138 -6.17 -7.00 -9.92
N GLY A 139 -5.09 -7.81 -10.04
CA GLY A 139 -3.92 -7.46 -10.85
C GLY A 139 -3.03 -6.39 -10.22
N LEU A 140 -3.01 -6.30 -8.89
CA LEU A 140 -2.25 -5.29 -8.14
C LEU A 140 -0.83 -5.74 -7.81
N LEU A 141 -0.56 -7.07 -7.80
CA LEU A 141 0.71 -7.62 -7.37
C LEU A 141 1.74 -7.59 -8.50
N ARG A 142 2.83 -6.87 -8.28
CA ARG A 142 3.93 -6.75 -9.24
C ARG A 142 5.17 -6.16 -8.57
N ARG A 143 6.28 -6.14 -9.28
CA ARG A 143 7.44 -5.33 -8.87
C ARG A 143 7.01 -3.90 -8.52
N ARG A 144 7.49 -3.33 -7.43
CA ARG A 144 7.09 -2.05 -6.81
C ARG A 144 5.74 -2.08 -6.06
N SER A 145 5.18 -3.25 -5.80
CA SER A 145 4.12 -3.39 -4.81
C SER A 145 4.72 -3.60 -3.44
N THR A 146 4.34 -2.76 -2.48
CA THR A 146 4.75 -2.84 -1.08
C THR A 146 3.52 -3.10 -0.23
N LEU A 147 3.55 -4.18 0.54
CA LEU A 147 2.46 -4.61 1.40
C LEU A 147 2.89 -4.53 2.86
N ALA A 148 2.15 -3.78 3.67
CA ALA A 148 2.47 -3.59 5.08
C ALA A 148 1.98 -4.75 5.94
N HIS A 149 2.66 -5.00 7.05
CA HIS A 149 2.46 -6.01 8.08
C HIS A 149 2.79 -7.44 7.65
N CYS A 150 1.95 -8.10 6.86
CA CYS A 150 2.20 -9.46 6.34
C CYS A 150 2.49 -10.50 7.43
N LEU A 151 1.80 -10.41 8.59
CA LEU A 151 2.08 -11.25 9.76
C LEU A 151 1.54 -12.67 9.62
N HIS A 152 0.42 -12.83 8.93
CA HIS A 152 -0.33 -14.11 8.87
C HIS A 152 -0.41 -14.63 7.43
N LEU A 153 0.74 -14.80 6.78
CA LEU A 153 0.84 -15.32 5.42
C LEU A 153 1.03 -16.83 5.40
N THR A 154 0.43 -17.48 4.41
CA THR A 154 0.67 -18.91 4.12
C THR A 154 1.93 -19.11 3.28
N GLY A 155 2.38 -20.37 3.17
CA GLY A 155 3.50 -20.69 2.27
C GLY A 155 3.20 -20.39 0.80
N ALA A 156 1.92 -20.46 0.38
CA ALA A 156 1.48 -20.10 -0.96
C ALA A 156 1.56 -18.59 -1.18
N ASP A 157 1.17 -17.78 -0.18
CA ASP A 157 1.24 -16.32 -0.26
C ASP A 157 2.69 -15.85 -0.41
N TRP A 158 3.63 -16.40 0.37
CA TRP A 158 5.06 -16.09 0.24
C TRP A 158 5.60 -16.38 -1.17
N LYS A 159 5.17 -17.51 -1.76
CA LYS A 159 5.54 -17.85 -3.13
C LYS A 159 5.02 -16.83 -4.14
N ILE A 160 3.76 -16.40 -4.00
CA ILE A 160 3.15 -15.37 -4.88
C ILE A 160 3.93 -14.05 -4.76
N LEU A 161 4.23 -13.59 -3.53
CA LEU A 161 4.98 -12.35 -3.30
C LEU A 161 6.35 -12.37 -3.98
N ARG A 162 7.09 -13.48 -3.85
CA ARG A 162 8.37 -13.67 -4.54
C ARG A 162 8.20 -13.64 -6.05
N ASP A 163 7.31 -14.46 -6.60
CA ASP A 163 7.12 -14.63 -8.04
C ASP A 163 6.62 -13.32 -8.72
N LYS A 164 5.96 -12.45 -7.97
CA LYS A 164 5.53 -11.10 -8.38
C LYS A 164 6.54 -10.00 -8.04
N GLU A 165 7.69 -10.33 -7.47
CA GLU A 165 8.71 -9.38 -7.02
C GLU A 165 8.15 -8.29 -6.09
N CYS A 166 7.19 -8.63 -5.23
CA CYS A 166 6.63 -7.73 -4.23
C CYS A 166 7.60 -7.53 -3.06
N SER A 167 7.46 -6.40 -2.38
CA SER A 167 8.13 -6.14 -1.10
C SER A 167 7.11 -6.16 0.03
N VAL A 168 7.55 -6.53 1.23
CA VAL A 168 6.75 -6.45 2.45
C VAL A 168 7.37 -5.43 3.40
N THR A 169 6.55 -4.86 4.29
CA THR A 169 7.02 -3.91 5.31
C THR A 169 6.64 -4.42 6.68
N PHE A 170 7.63 -4.70 7.49
CA PHE A 170 7.47 -5.05 8.89
C PHE A 170 7.31 -3.78 9.73
N CYS A 171 6.25 -3.69 10.54
CA CYS A 171 5.91 -2.55 11.38
C CYS A 171 5.99 -2.94 12.87
N PRO A 172 7.20 -3.09 13.46
CA PRO A 172 7.36 -3.71 14.78
C PRO A 172 6.61 -2.98 15.89
N SER A 173 6.71 -1.66 15.96
CA SER A 173 6.07 -0.86 17.02
C SER A 173 4.55 -0.99 17.00
N SER A 174 3.93 -0.86 15.83
CA SER A 174 2.49 -1.00 15.66
C SER A 174 2.03 -2.43 15.96
N ASN A 175 2.68 -3.43 15.36
CA ASN A 175 2.27 -4.82 15.50
C ASN A 175 2.37 -5.32 16.95
N LEU A 176 3.37 -4.88 17.69
CA LEU A 176 3.52 -5.22 19.12
C LEU A 176 2.54 -4.45 19.99
N PHE A 177 2.32 -3.16 19.72
CA PHE A 177 1.38 -2.33 20.48
C PHE A 177 -0.06 -2.82 20.34
N LEU A 178 -0.49 -3.18 19.12
CA LEU A 178 -1.82 -3.68 18.84
C LEU A 178 -1.99 -5.18 19.16
N GLY A 179 -0.91 -5.89 19.46
CA GLY A 179 -0.94 -7.34 19.68
C GLY A 179 -1.26 -8.13 18.41
N SER A 180 -1.00 -7.57 17.23
CA SER A 180 -1.30 -8.20 15.93
C SER A 180 -0.48 -9.46 15.69
N GLY A 181 0.74 -9.53 16.23
CA GLY A 181 1.64 -10.68 16.14
C GLY A 181 3.10 -10.31 15.88
N LEU A 182 3.93 -11.33 15.73
CA LEU A 182 5.35 -11.20 15.39
C LEU A 182 5.55 -11.49 13.90
N PHE A 183 6.35 -10.67 13.24
CA PHE A 183 6.73 -10.87 11.85
C PHE A 183 7.76 -12.00 11.73
N ASP A 184 7.52 -12.94 10.83
CA ASP A 184 8.41 -14.08 10.57
C ASP A 184 9.52 -13.67 9.57
N LEU A 185 10.53 -12.94 10.06
CA LEU A 185 11.66 -12.50 9.25
C LEU A 185 12.46 -13.67 8.65
N PRO A 186 12.76 -14.77 9.38
CA PRO A 186 13.42 -15.93 8.79
C PRO A 186 12.62 -16.52 7.61
N ARG A 187 11.30 -16.54 7.71
CA ARG A 187 10.43 -17.02 6.63
C ARG A 187 10.49 -16.13 5.41
N ALA A 188 10.42 -14.81 5.60
CA ALA A 188 10.53 -13.83 4.52
C ALA A 188 11.87 -13.97 3.78
N GLN A 189 12.97 -14.09 4.53
CA GLN A 189 14.31 -14.31 3.98
C GLN A 189 14.41 -15.63 3.21
N SER A 190 13.91 -16.73 3.77
CA SER A 190 13.92 -18.03 3.09
C SER A 190 13.04 -18.07 1.84
N ALA A 191 12.03 -17.22 1.77
CA ALA A 191 11.17 -17.04 0.60
C ALA A 191 11.75 -16.09 -0.46
N ASP A 192 12.90 -15.46 -0.19
CA ASP A 192 13.54 -14.45 -1.06
C ASP A 192 12.60 -13.27 -1.36
N VAL A 193 11.91 -12.78 -0.33
CA VAL A 193 11.03 -11.59 -0.41
C VAL A 193 11.72 -10.41 0.25
N ASN A 194 11.78 -9.28 -0.45
CA ASN A 194 12.38 -8.07 0.08
C ASN A 194 11.56 -7.51 1.26
N VAL A 195 12.26 -7.16 2.36
CA VAL A 195 11.65 -6.66 3.59
C VAL A 195 12.12 -5.25 3.88
N GLY A 196 11.18 -4.33 4.05
CA GLY A 196 11.40 -3.00 4.60
C GLY A 196 10.94 -2.90 6.06
N ILE A 197 11.28 -1.80 6.71
CA ILE A 197 10.80 -1.47 8.06
C ILE A 197 9.89 -0.26 7.98
N GLY A 198 8.72 -0.33 8.63
CA GLY A 198 7.74 0.74 8.75
C GLY A 198 7.52 1.15 10.20
N THR A 199 7.10 2.39 10.41
CA THR A 199 6.71 2.91 11.73
C THR A 199 5.22 2.74 11.99
N ASP A 200 4.40 2.88 10.94
CA ASP A 200 2.94 2.80 11.01
C ASP A 200 2.34 3.80 12.01
N VAL A 201 2.75 5.07 11.90
CA VAL A 201 2.25 6.23 12.69
C VAL A 201 1.88 7.35 11.75
#